data_db46f02d06726cb3bf069558e7dca922
#
_entry.id   db46f02d06726cb3bf069558e7dca922
#
_cell.length_a   1.000
_cell.length_b   1.000
_cell.length_c   1.000
_cell.angle_alpha   90.00
_cell.angle_beta   90.00
_cell.angle_gamma   90.00
#
_symmetry.space_group_name_H-M   'P 1'
#
loop_
_entity.id
_entity.type
_entity.pdbx_description
1 polymer ?
#
loop_
_entity_poly.entity_id
_entity_poly.type
_entity_poly.pdbx_seq_one_letter_code
_entity_poly.pdbx_strand_id
1 'polypeptide(L)'
;MSPRRRRSVRLAALGLGATLIASTLVGCAPGSGAERVHFTFSKREALDFMSEVVSDYNASQDEYEVEMDTSGVDVISASFVRGNPPDLMLANYNQEVARFVQRCALKDLSETDAATTIRDDLQPLLEQYGVCEGRTTALPYSVMGASVIYNTEIFAQQGLEVPQTWTELIEVCDALKAAGIAPFYATFADAWTANQGWFDYSVGGSIDVLEFYEQLAEEGDDVGPGSKVSFEKDFLEPVEKMQLLAKEYTQQGAGSRGYDAGNVAFAKGEGAMLLQGPWAFSEIAKTSPDLELGTFPLPMTEDPADLKVRVNMDLVTMIPEEAANPDGAFDFLEFLFEPERIQAYNESQLGFVPTTTGEAPSDPRVAGMVAYYEQGAVYQGPGVLNPRAIPTENYSQALVLGQDATDVLRTMDADWARLAFRQPAVGSEEAGR
;
A
#
# COMPACT_ATOMS: atom_id res chain seq x y z
N MET A 1 -29.05 60.58 32.92
CA MET A 1 -30.40 61.11 33.12
C MET A 1 -31.39 59.98 32.97
N SER A 2 -32.10 59.69 34.06
CA SER A 2 -33.22 58.71 34.27
C SER A 2 -34.47 59.27 33.54
N PRO A 3 -35.68 58.62 33.48
CA PRO A 3 -36.15 57.53 34.35
C PRO A 3 -37.02 56.39 33.73
N ARG A 4 -37.09 55.33 34.51
CA ARG A 4 -38.20 54.44 34.87
C ARG A 4 -39.63 54.77 34.39
N ARG A 5 -40.39 53.71 34.00
CA ARG A 5 -41.76 53.46 34.52
C ARG A 5 -42.14 52.01 34.56
N ARG A 6 -42.51 51.56 35.77
CA ARG A 6 -43.27 50.33 36.10
C ARG A 6 -44.76 50.55 35.85
N ARG A 7 -45.52 49.49 35.62
CA ARG A 7 -46.87 49.20 36.08
C ARG A 7 -47.23 47.77 35.66
N SER A 8 -47.33 46.85 36.57
CA SER A 8 -48.36 46.41 37.49
C SER A 8 -49.53 45.66 36.85
N VAL A 9 -49.50 44.32 37.05
CA VAL A 9 -50.48 43.41 37.66
C VAL A 9 -51.97 43.59 37.25
N ARG A 10 -52.57 42.51 36.74
CA ARG A 10 -53.87 41.97 37.23
C ARG A 10 -54.02 40.48 36.91
N LEU A 11 -54.27 39.70 38.03
CA LEU A 11 -54.80 38.34 38.00
C LEU A 11 -56.22 38.30 37.41
N ALA A 12 -56.55 37.25 36.71
CA ALA A 12 -57.90 36.67 36.70
C ALA A 12 -57.79 35.16 36.48
N ALA A 13 -58.51 34.45 37.33
CA ALA A 13 -58.46 33.00 37.44
C ALA A 13 -59.59 32.30 36.68
N LEU A 14 -59.46 30.97 36.57
CA LEU A 14 -60.45 29.92 36.34
C LEU A 14 -60.94 29.65 34.91
N GLY A 15 -60.61 28.44 34.47
CA GLY A 15 -61.23 27.66 33.38
C GLY A 15 -60.66 26.26 33.37
N LEU A 16 -61.28 25.32 34.10
CA LEU A 16 -61.04 23.87 33.98
C LEU A 16 -61.38 23.43 32.55
N GLY A 17 -60.40 22.93 31.82
CA GLY A 17 -60.58 22.21 30.58
C GLY A 17 -59.68 20.96 30.63
N ALA A 18 -60.27 19.82 30.84
CA ALA A 18 -59.59 18.53 30.74
C ALA A 18 -59.24 18.28 29.27
N THR A 19 -58.02 18.50 28.91
CA THR A 19 -57.47 18.11 27.60
C THR A 19 -56.72 16.78 27.80
N LEU A 20 -57.27 15.69 27.23
CA LEU A 20 -56.53 14.42 27.04
C LEU A 20 -55.23 14.70 26.31
N ILE A 21 -54.11 14.54 26.99
CA ILE A 21 -52.80 14.43 26.39
C ILE A 21 -52.70 13.01 25.80
N ALA A 22 -53.00 12.91 24.51
CA ALA A 22 -52.56 11.77 23.74
C ALA A 22 -51.02 11.83 23.70
N SER A 23 -50.38 11.05 24.55
CA SER A 23 -48.96 10.77 24.50
C SER A 23 -48.70 10.05 23.17
N THR A 24 -48.30 10.77 22.13
CA THR A 24 -47.65 10.17 21.01
C THR A 24 -46.34 9.57 21.53
N LEU A 25 -46.36 8.26 21.73
CA LEU A 25 -45.19 7.44 21.74
C LEU A 25 -44.50 7.74 20.39
N VAL A 26 -43.51 8.62 20.40
CA VAL A 26 -42.47 8.62 19.40
C VAL A 26 -41.80 7.26 19.60
N GLY A 27 -42.24 6.27 18.83
CA GLY A 27 -41.53 5.03 18.69
C GLY A 27 -40.13 5.40 18.26
N CYS A 28 -39.13 5.13 19.08
CA CYS A 28 -37.81 4.83 18.58
C CYS A 28 -38.06 3.77 17.49
N ALA A 29 -37.73 4.08 16.24
CA ALA A 29 -37.56 3.04 15.27
C ALA A 29 -36.63 2.01 15.93
N PRO A 30 -36.95 0.72 15.92
CA PRO A 30 -35.96 -0.25 16.32
C PRO A 30 -34.77 0.01 15.40
N GLY A 31 -33.65 0.45 15.95
CA GLY A 31 -32.38 0.26 15.27
C GLY A 31 -32.34 -1.22 14.89
N SER A 32 -31.87 -1.56 13.73
CA SER A 32 -31.55 -2.93 13.37
C SER A 32 -30.91 -3.53 14.61
N GLY A 33 -31.43 -4.64 15.13
CA GLY A 33 -30.82 -5.28 16.30
C GLY A 33 -29.45 -5.87 16.00
N ALA A 34 -28.90 -5.55 14.85
CA ALA A 34 -27.60 -5.97 14.33
C ALA A 34 -26.47 -5.44 15.21
N GLU A 35 -25.55 -6.30 15.54
CA GLU A 35 -24.34 -5.97 16.27
C GLU A 35 -23.33 -5.28 15.35
N ARG A 36 -22.72 -4.20 15.82
CA ARG A 36 -21.79 -3.41 15.01
C ARG A 36 -20.42 -4.06 14.93
N VAL A 37 -19.83 -4.02 13.73
CA VAL A 37 -18.46 -4.44 13.43
C VAL A 37 -17.71 -3.24 12.88
N HIS A 38 -16.71 -2.76 13.59
CA HIS A 38 -15.86 -1.66 13.15
C HIS A 38 -14.76 -2.20 12.23
N PHE A 39 -14.88 -1.92 10.94
CA PHE A 39 -13.95 -2.34 9.90
C PHE A 39 -13.10 -1.17 9.42
N THR A 40 -11.76 -1.34 9.36
CA THR A 40 -10.87 -0.32 8.81
C THR A 40 -10.32 -0.70 7.46
N PHE A 41 -10.47 0.23 6.49
CA PHE A 41 -9.93 0.11 5.14
C PHE A 41 -9.62 1.49 4.56
N SER A 42 -8.38 1.75 4.13
CA SER A 42 -7.95 3.09 3.70
C SER A 42 -7.26 3.15 2.34
N LYS A 43 -7.28 2.07 1.55
CA LYS A 43 -6.70 2.04 0.20
C LYS A 43 -7.58 2.84 -0.76
N ARG A 44 -7.10 4.03 -1.15
CA ARG A 44 -7.89 5.05 -1.88
C ARG A 44 -8.51 4.55 -3.17
N GLU A 45 -7.72 3.83 -3.98
CA GLU A 45 -8.13 3.32 -5.30
C GLU A 45 -9.22 2.25 -5.22
N ALA A 46 -9.37 1.59 -4.07
CA ALA A 46 -10.33 0.51 -3.84
C ALA A 46 -11.47 0.88 -2.88
N LEU A 47 -11.60 2.15 -2.46
CA LEU A 47 -12.64 2.57 -1.52
C LEU A 47 -14.05 2.34 -2.04
N ASP A 48 -14.30 2.66 -3.31
CA ASP A 48 -15.62 2.48 -3.94
C ASP A 48 -15.98 0.99 -3.96
N PHE A 49 -15.05 0.13 -4.42
CA PHE A 49 -15.23 -1.32 -4.42
C PHE A 49 -15.54 -1.85 -3.01
N MET A 50 -14.74 -1.47 -2.02
CA MET A 50 -14.93 -1.98 -0.65
C MET A 50 -16.23 -1.46 -0.01
N SER A 51 -16.66 -0.25 -0.37
CA SER A 51 -17.96 0.28 0.07
C SER A 51 -19.13 -0.54 -0.47
N GLU A 52 -19.04 -1.03 -1.72
CA GLU A 52 -20.03 -1.94 -2.31
C GLU A 52 -20.02 -3.29 -1.59
N VAL A 53 -18.83 -3.86 -1.31
CA VAL A 53 -18.69 -5.12 -0.57
C VAL A 53 -19.32 -5.02 0.82
N VAL A 54 -19.09 -3.95 1.57
CA VAL A 54 -19.71 -3.70 2.88
C VAL A 54 -21.23 -3.55 2.75
N SER A 55 -21.71 -2.85 1.72
CA SER A 55 -23.15 -2.71 1.47
C SER A 55 -23.81 -4.06 1.16
N ASP A 56 -23.16 -4.90 0.38
CA ASP A 56 -23.64 -6.23 0.04
C ASP A 56 -23.71 -7.13 1.26
N TYR A 57 -22.67 -7.11 2.11
CA TYR A 57 -22.66 -7.85 3.36
C TYR A 57 -23.82 -7.42 4.26
N ASN A 58 -23.96 -6.13 4.52
CA ASN A 58 -25.01 -5.58 5.37
C ASN A 58 -26.42 -5.84 4.82
N ALA A 59 -26.55 -6.05 3.50
CA ALA A 59 -27.82 -6.39 2.87
C ALA A 59 -28.12 -7.91 2.86
N SER A 60 -27.10 -8.76 3.06
CA SER A 60 -27.22 -10.22 2.96
C SER A 60 -27.72 -10.88 4.26
N GLN A 61 -27.61 -10.21 5.40
CA GLN A 61 -27.94 -10.72 6.73
C GLN A 61 -28.36 -9.58 7.68
N ASP A 62 -28.95 -9.91 8.86
CA ASP A 62 -29.49 -8.97 9.84
C ASP A 62 -28.77 -9.06 11.21
N GLU A 63 -27.75 -9.92 11.37
CA GLU A 63 -27.07 -10.19 12.64
C GLU A 63 -25.99 -9.14 12.95
N TYR A 64 -25.22 -8.75 11.92
CA TYR A 64 -24.13 -7.79 12.03
C TYR A 64 -24.34 -6.58 11.10
N GLU A 65 -23.82 -5.44 11.50
CA GLU A 65 -23.75 -4.21 10.68
C GLU A 65 -22.30 -3.73 10.62
N VAL A 66 -21.63 -3.90 9.49
CA VAL A 66 -20.26 -3.45 9.27
C VAL A 66 -20.25 -1.94 9.01
N GLU A 67 -19.51 -1.22 9.85
CA GLU A 67 -19.23 0.21 9.68
C GLU A 67 -17.77 0.39 9.22
N MET A 68 -17.57 0.84 7.98
CA MET A 68 -16.22 1.05 7.41
C MET A 68 -15.65 2.39 7.83
N ASP A 69 -14.45 2.37 8.48
CA ASP A 69 -13.62 3.55 8.79
C ASP A 69 -12.45 3.61 7.80
N THR A 70 -12.30 4.75 7.13
CA THR A 70 -11.24 5.02 6.15
C THR A 70 -10.01 5.68 6.76
N SER A 71 -9.89 5.70 8.07
CA SER A 71 -8.73 6.24 8.78
C SER A 71 -7.45 5.46 8.50
N GLY A 72 -6.34 6.17 8.35
CA GLY A 72 -5.04 5.57 8.11
C GLY A 72 -4.43 4.88 9.35
N VAL A 73 -3.35 4.14 9.13
CA VAL A 73 -2.66 3.31 10.14
C VAL A 73 -2.24 4.07 11.41
N ASP A 74 -2.01 5.37 11.34
CA ASP A 74 -1.68 6.18 12.53
C ASP A 74 -2.86 6.26 13.52
N VAL A 75 -4.08 6.39 13.00
CA VAL A 75 -5.31 6.39 13.81
C VAL A 75 -5.54 5.00 14.39
N ILE A 76 -5.31 3.96 13.60
CA ILE A 76 -5.39 2.57 14.02
C ILE A 76 -4.37 2.30 15.15
N SER A 77 -3.11 2.66 14.98
CA SER A 77 -2.07 2.50 16.00
C SER A 77 -2.44 3.21 17.32
N ALA A 78 -3.02 4.40 17.24
CA ALA A 78 -3.51 5.11 18.42
C ALA A 78 -4.71 4.42 19.07
N SER A 79 -5.56 3.72 18.33
CA SER A 79 -6.70 2.98 18.86
C SER A 79 -6.26 1.76 19.69
N PHE A 80 -5.23 1.03 19.24
CA PHE A 80 -4.61 -0.05 20.03
C PHE A 80 -4.05 0.47 21.36
N VAL A 81 -3.35 1.61 21.36
CA VAL A 81 -2.82 2.20 22.60
C VAL A 81 -3.95 2.58 23.57
N ARG A 82 -5.12 2.97 23.06
CA ARG A 82 -6.27 3.31 23.88
C ARG A 82 -7.10 2.10 24.33
N GLY A 83 -6.75 0.88 23.91
CA GLY A 83 -7.52 -0.34 24.20
C GLY A 83 -8.89 -0.37 23.51
N ASN A 84 -9.00 0.26 22.34
CA ASN A 84 -10.21 0.27 21.54
C ASN A 84 -9.82 0.14 20.05
N PRO A 85 -9.18 -1.00 19.65
CA PRO A 85 -8.88 -1.25 18.25
C PRO A 85 -10.14 -1.47 17.43
N PRO A 86 -10.07 -1.44 16.09
CA PRO A 86 -11.16 -1.90 15.24
C PRO A 86 -11.43 -3.40 15.44
N ASP A 87 -12.58 -3.88 14.98
CA ASP A 87 -12.89 -5.31 15.06
C ASP A 87 -12.21 -6.09 13.93
N LEU A 88 -12.14 -5.51 12.72
CA LEU A 88 -11.44 -6.07 11.56
C LEU A 88 -10.60 -5.01 10.86
N MET A 89 -9.43 -5.40 10.40
CA MET A 89 -8.54 -4.57 9.62
C MET A 89 -8.24 -5.21 8.28
N LEU A 90 -8.35 -4.44 7.20
CA LEU A 90 -7.79 -4.77 5.89
C LEU A 90 -6.84 -3.63 5.50
N ALA A 91 -5.55 -3.87 5.58
CA ALA A 91 -4.54 -2.82 5.51
C ALA A 91 -3.34 -3.22 4.66
N ASN A 92 -2.65 -2.21 4.09
CA ASN A 92 -1.38 -2.45 3.42
C ASN A 92 -0.37 -3.06 4.39
N TYR A 93 0.27 -4.17 3.97
CA TYR A 93 1.22 -4.87 4.80
C TYR A 93 2.60 -4.20 4.72
N ASN A 94 2.98 -3.54 5.78
CA ASN A 94 4.24 -2.82 5.92
C ASN A 94 4.73 -2.91 7.36
N GLN A 95 5.92 -2.38 7.64
CA GLN A 95 6.53 -2.42 8.98
C GLN A 95 5.63 -1.86 10.11
N GLU A 96 4.79 -0.87 9.82
CA GLU A 96 3.90 -0.31 10.83
C GLU A 96 2.78 -1.28 11.22
N VAL A 97 2.18 -1.93 10.23
CA VAL A 97 1.12 -2.93 10.42
C VAL A 97 1.71 -4.22 10.99
N ALA A 98 2.85 -4.66 10.49
CA ALA A 98 3.52 -5.86 10.97
C ALA A 98 3.92 -5.82 12.46
N ARG A 99 4.04 -4.63 13.05
CA ARG A 99 4.26 -4.49 14.51
C ARG A 99 3.13 -5.07 15.36
N PHE A 100 1.91 -5.16 14.84
CA PHE A 100 0.82 -5.85 15.53
C PHE A 100 1.04 -7.37 15.52
N VAL A 101 1.53 -7.91 14.40
CA VAL A 101 1.95 -9.32 14.29
C VAL A 101 3.08 -9.62 15.28
N GLN A 102 4.16 -8.85 15.25
CA GLN A 102 5.34 -9.03 16.11
C GLN A 102 5.02 -9.00 17.62
N ARG A 103 3.98 -8.26 18.01
CA ARG A 103 3.53 -8.12 19.40
C ARG A 103 2.47 -9.14 19.80
N CYS A 104 2.12 -10.07 18.94
CA CYS A 104 1.01 -11.00 19.12
C CYS A 104 -0.29 -10.28 19.55
N ALA A 105 -0.54 -9.10 19.00
CA ALA A 105 -1.72 -8.28 19.30
C ALA A 105 -2.95 -8.64 18.44
N LEU A 106 -2.84 -9.72 17.67
CA LEU A 106 -3.84 -10.17 16.71
C LEU A 106 -4.28 -11.60 17.02
N LYS A 107 -5.54 -11.90 16.70
CA LYS A 107 -6.11 -13.24 16.87
C LYS A 107 -5.47 -14.23 15.92
N ASP A 108 -5.51 -15.50 16.31
CA ASP A 108 -5.17 -16.62 15.44
C ASP A 108 -6.32 -16.86 14.46
N LEU A 109 -6.00 -16.86 13.19
CA LEU A 109 -6.92 -17.07 12.06
C LEU A 109 -6.75 -18.46 11.43
N SER A 110 -5.87 -19.32 11.98
CA SER A 110 -5.52 -20.63 11.38
C SER A 110 -6.70 -21.58 11.22
N GLU A 111 -7.74 -21.45 12.06
CA GLU A 111 -8.93 -22.29 12.05
C GLU A 111 -10.07 -21.75 11.17
N THR A 112 -9.86 -20.63 10.46
CA THR A 112 -10.86 -20.04 9.56
C THR A 112 -10.90 -20.80 8.23
N ASP A 113 -12.08 -20.85 7.59
CA ASP A 113 -12.21 -21.42 6.25
C ASP A 113 -11.38 -20.60 5.25
N ALA A 114 -11.34 -19.28 5.41
CA ALA A 114 -10.51 -18.37 4.63
C ALA A 114 -9.03 -18.80 4.64
N ALA A 115 -8.44 -19.14 5.80
CA ALA A 115 -7.05 -19.56 5.92
C ALA A 115 -6.73 -20.79 5.07
N THR A 116 -7.69 -21.72 4.94
CA THR A 116 -7.50 -22.97 4.17
C THR A 116 -7.42 -22.73 2.65
N THR A 117 -7.85 -21.56 2.19
CA THR A 117 -7.83 -21.21 0.77
C THR A 117 -6.53 -20.53 0.35
N ILE A 118 -5.73 -20.04 1.31
CA ILE A 118 -4.51 -19.28 1.03
C ILE A 118 -3.42 -20.19 0.45
N ARG A 119 -2.65 -19.67 -0.48
CA ARG A 119 -1.54 -20.36 -1.11
C ARG A 119 -0.33 -20.40 -0.18
N ASP A 120 0.26 -21.58 -0.04
CA ASP A 120 1.44 -21.82 0.82
C ASP A 120 2.67 -21.00 0.39
N ASP A 121 2.85 -20.73 -0.91
CA ASP A 121 3.99 -20.00 -1.44
C ASP A 121 4.00 -18.50 -1.09
N LEU A 122 2.93 -17.98 -0.49
CA LEU A 122 2.86 -16.61 0.04
C LEU A 122 3.38 -16.47 1.47
N GLN A 123 3.60 -17.57 2.17
CA GLN A 123 4.07 -17.56 3.56
C GLN A 123 5.35 -16.73 3.77
N PRO A 124 6.39 -16.82 2.92
CA PRO A 124 7.59 -15.98 3.07
C PRO A 124 7.30 -14.47 3.01
N LEU A 125 6.31 -14.05 2.22
CA LEU A 125 5.90 -12.64 2.15
C LEU A 125 5.15 -12.18 3.41
N LEU A 126 4.45 -13.08 4.10
CA LEU A 126 3.81 -12.77 5.38
C LEU A 126 4.83 -12.69 6.52
N GLU A 127 5.80 -13.57 6.52
CA GLU A 127 6.79 -13.72 7.60
C GLU A 127 7.93 -12.70 7.52
N GLN A 128 8.07 -11.97 6.41
CA GLN A 128 9.15 -11.01 6.18
C GLN A 128 9.37 -9.98 7.29
N TYR A 129 8.33 -9.66 8.06
CA TYR A 129 8.39 -8.71 9.17
C TYR A 129 8.37 -9.39 10.56
N GLY A 130 8.49 -10.71 10.60
CA GLY A 130 8.39 -11.50 11.82
C GLY A 130 7.03 -12.16 12.00
N VAL A 131 6.95 -13.07 12.96
CA VAL A 131 5.80 -13.94 13.21
C VAL A 131 5.36 -13.85 14.68
N CYS A 132 4.11 -14.22 14.96
CA CYS A 132 3.69 -14.62 16.29
C CYS A 132 3.68 -16.14 16.32
N GLU A 133 4.58 -16.74 17.11
CA GLU A 133 4.85 -18.18 17.10
C GLU A 133 3.57 -19.01 17.32
N GLY A 134 3.35 -19.99 16.44
CA GLY A 134 2.20 -20.91 16.49
C GLY A 134 0.86 -20.28 16.12
N ARG A 135 0.83 -19.08 15.51
CA ARG A 135 -0.39 -18.39 15.09
C ARG A 135 -0.32 -17.89 13.66
N THR A 136 -1.41 -18.01 12.93
CA THR A 136 -1.64 -17.32 11.67
C THR A 136 -2.40 -16.02 11.97
N THR A 137 -1.70 -14.90 12.09
CA THR A 137 -2.29 -13.64 12.57
C THR A 137 -2.67 -12.65 11.46
N ALA A 138 -2.34 -12.98 10.21
CA ALA A 138 -2.68 -12.19 9.03
C ALA A 138 -2.96 -13.10 7.85
N LEU A 139 -4.02 -12.84 7.11
CA LEU A 139 -4.33 -13.55 5.86
C LEU A 139 -4.10 -12.62 4.67
N PRO A 140 -3.34 -13.04 3.64
CA PRO A 140 -3.13 -12.26 2.43
C PRO A 140 -4.45 -12.11 1.66
N TYR A 141 -4.87 -10.86 1.47
CA TYR A 141 -6.03 -10.51 0.67
C TYR A 141 -5.64 -10.11 -0.75
N SER A 142 -4.50 -9.43 -0.89
CA SER A 142 -3.98 -8.99 -2.18
C SER A 142 -2.47 -9.01 -2.20
N VAL A 143 -1.89 -9.54 -3.26
CA VAL A 143 -0.47 -9.48 -3.58
C VAL A 143 -0.31 -8.78 -4.92
N MET A 144 0.54 -7.76 -4.96
CA MET A 144 0.76 -6.97 -6.18
C MET A 144 2.19 -7.06 -6.66
N GLY A 145 2.34 -7.33 -7.95
CA GLY A 145 3.55 -7.03 -8.68
C GLY A 145 3.52 -5.62 -9.23
N ALA A 146 4.67 -4.97 -9.27
CA ALA A 146 4.80 -3.61 -9.73
C ALA A 146 6.07 -3.42 -10.55
N SER A 147 6.00 -2.56 -11.57
CA SER A 147 7.07 -2.37 -12.53
C SER A 147 6.86 -1.10 -13.36
N VAL A 148 7.64 -0.91 -14.43
CA VAL A 148 7.39 0.16 -15.39
C VAL A 148 6.06 -0.08 -16.08
N ILE A 149 5.20 0.93 -16.06
CA ILE A 149 4.02 1.01 -16.95
C ILE A 149 4.42 1.86 -18.16
N TYR A 150 4.05 1.43 -19.36
CA TYR A 150 4.33 2.21 -20.57
C TYR A 150 3.13 2.30 -21.48
N ASN A 151 3.08 3.38 -22.25
CA ASN A 151 2.10 3.60 -23.32
C ASN A 151 2.56 2.87 -24.57
N THR A 152 1.87 1.77 -24.91
CA THR A 152 2.24 0.91 -26.05
C THR A 152 2.12 1.64 -27.39
N GLU A 153 1.17 2.56 -27.53
CA GLU A 153 0.98 3.35 -28.73
C GLU A 153 2.17 4.31 -28.98
N ILE A 154 2.67 4.99 -27.93
CA ILE A 154 3.86 5.84 -28.04
C ILE A 154 5.07 5.01 -28.48
N PHE A 155 5.28 3.85 -27.86
CA PHE A 155 6.39 2.97 -28.24
C PHE A 155 6.29 2.53 -29.68
N ALA A 156 5.11 2.08 -30.12
CA ALA A 156 4.87 1.67 -31.50
C ALA A 156 5.08 2.83 -32.51
N GLN A 157 4.60 4.04 -32.21
CA GLN A 157 4.77 5.23 -33.06
C GLN A 157 6.23 5.65 -33.19
N GLN A 158 7.04 5.43 -32.17
CA GLN A 158 8.47 5.75 -32.18
C GLN A 158 9.33 4.56 -32.63
N GLY A 159 8.73 3.39 -32.90
CA GLY A 159 9.46 2.18 -33.32
C GLY A 159 10.38 1.64 -32.21
N LEU A 160 9.97 1.79 -30.95
CA LEU A 160 10.73 1.36 -29.78
C LEU A 160 10.32 -0.05 -29.35
N GLU A 161 11.30 -0.83 -28.92
CA GLU A 161 11.12 -2.13 -28.28
C GLU A 161 11.23 -1.96 -26.75
N VAL A 162 10.69 -2.91 -26.00
CA VAL A 162 10.82 -2.94 -24.53
C VAL A 162 12.29 -3.22 -24.17
N PRO A 163 12.95 -2.33 -23.42
CA PRO A 163 14.37 -2.49 -23.08
C PRO A 163 14.59 -3.62 -22.08
N GLN A 164 15.67 -4.37 -22.25
CA GLN A 164 16.08 -5.49 -21.40
C GLN A 164 17.39 -5.22 -20.64
N THR A 165 18.10 -4.17 -21.01
CA THR A 165 19.36 -3.75 -20.36
C THR A 165 19.32 -2.27 -20.01
N TRP A 166 20.21 -1.86 -19.12
CA TRP A 166 20.36 -0.44 -18.78
C TRP A 166 20.70 0.42 -20.01
N THR A 167 21.62 -0.06 -20.84
CA THR A 167 21.97 0.64 -22.09
C THR A 167 20.77 0.82 -22.99
N GLU A 168 19.98 -0.22 -23.23
CA GLU A 168 18.76 -0.14 -24.05
C GLU A 168 17.71 0.82 -23.44
N LEU A 169 17.57 0.84 -22.12
CA LEU A 169 16.68 1.79 -21.44
C LEU A 169 17.10 3.24 -21.72
N ILE A 170 18.39 3.53 -21.65
CA ILE A 170 18.91 4.88 -21.96
C ILE A 170 18.68 5.23 -23.43
N GLU A 171 18.88 4.28 -24.36
CA GLU A 171 18.60 4.50 -25.79
C GLU A 171 17.12 4.81 -26.04
N VAL A 172 16.20 4.09 -25.40
CA VAL A 172 14.74 4.37 -25.43
C VAL A 172 14.46 5.77 -24.88
N CYS A 173 15.05 6.13 -23.74
CA CYS A 173 14.88 7.45 -23.13
C CYS A 173 15.41 8.57 -24.04
N ASP A 174 16.56 8.39 -24.67
CA ASP A 174 17.16 9.37 -25.60
C ASP A 174 16.31 9.54 -26.86
N ALA A 175 15.77 8.45 -27.40
CA ALA A 175 14.86 8.51 -28.55
C ALA A 175 13.56 9.26 -28.25
N LEU A 176 12.93 8.98 -27.10
CA LEU A 176 11.73 9.68 -26.64
C LEU A 176 12.02 11.18 -26.41
N LYS A 177 13.11 11.51 -25.75
CA LYS A 177 13.54 12.89 -25.49
C LYS A 177 13.82 13.64 -26.81
N ALA A 178 14.43 12.99 -27.79
CA ALA A 178 14.64 13.57 -29.13
C ALA A 178 13.33 13.81 -29.88
N ALA A 179 12.31 12.99 -29.65
CA ALA A 179 10.97 13.16 -30.18
C ALA A 179 10.14 14.23 -29.42
N GLY A 180 10.69 14.81 -28.35
CA GLY A 180 10.00 15.81 -27.51
C GLY A 180 8.99 15.20 -26.54
N ILE A 181 9.07 13.89 -26.27
CA ILE A 181 8.21 13.17 -25.34
C ILE A 181 9.00 12.97 -24.04
N ALA A 182 8.38 13.26 -22.88
CA ALA A 182 9.01 12.92 -21.61
C ALA A 182 9.14 11.39 -21.47
N PRO A 183 10.34 10.82 -21.35
CA PRO A 183 10.51 9.39 -21.17
C PRO A 183 9.71 8.86 -19.98
N PHE A 184 9.89 9.45 -18.82
CA PHE A 184 9.12 9.14 -17.60
C PHE A 184 8.25 10.32 -17.20
N TYR A 185 7.00 10.05 -16.80
CA TYR A 185 6.22 11.04 -16.07
C TYR A 185 6.37 10.81 -14.57
N ALA A 186 6.98 11.75 -13.88
CA ALA A 186 7.32 11.63 -12.47
C ALA A 186 6.43 12.51 -11.56
N THR A 187 6.16 12.02 -10.35
CA THR A 187 5.21 12.60 -9.38
C THR A 187 5.86 12.83 -8.02
N PHE A 188 7.03 13.49 -8.02
CA PHE A 188 7.90 13.62 -6.84
C PHE A 188 7.34 14.52 -5.72
N ALA A 189 6.19 15.20 -5.91
CA ALA A 189 5.52 15.88 -4.81
C ALA A 189 4.99 14.90 -3.75
N ASP A 190 4.65 13.68 -4.15
CA ASP A 190 4.24 12.62 -3.24
C ASP A 190 5.42 11.69 -2.96
N ALA A 191 5.99 11.77 -1.75
CA ALA A 191 7.21 11.06 -1.37
C ALA A 191 7.12 9.53 -1.56
N TRP A 192 5.95 8.95 -1.33
CA TRP A 192 5.73 7.52 -1.51
C TRP A 192 5.95 7.06 -2.96
N THR A 193 5.65 7.91 -3.97
CA THR A 193 5.89 7.56 -5.39
C THR A 193 7.38 7.53 -5.71
N ALA A 194 8.17 8.42 -5.11
CA ALA A 194 9.62 8.39 -5.21
C ALA A 194 10.21 7.13 -4.56
N ASN A 195 9.63 6.70 -3.44
CA ASN A 195 10.08 5.50 -2.72
C ASN A 195 9.67 4.22 -3.46
N GLN A 196 8.38 3.95 -3.65
CA GLN A 196 7.88 2.68 -4.19
C GLN A 196 8.18 2.48 -5.69
N GLY A 197 8.15 3.56 -6.47
CA GLY A 197 8.37 3.48 -7.91
C GLY A 197 9.85 3.66 -8.29
N TRP A 198 10.51 4.68 -7.76
CA TRP A 198 11.86 5.05 -8.19
C TRP A 198 12.93 4.31 -7.39
N PHE A 199 12.92 4.47 -6.07
CA PHE A 199 13.93 3.88 -5.20
C PHE A 199 13.85 2.35 -5.19
N ASP A 200 12.66 1.80 -4.93
CA ASP A 200 12.47 0.35 -4.87
C ASP A 200 12.85 -0.34 -6.19
N TYR A 201 12.48 0.25 -7.35
CA TYR A 201 12.79 -0.39 -8.63
C TYR A 201 14.26 -0.29 -8.99
N SER A 202 14.90 0.84 -8.68
CA SER A 202 16.32 1.01 -8.97
C SER A 202 17.20 0.11 -8.11
N VAL A 203 16.94 0.09 -6.81
CA VAL A 203 17.72 -0.76 -5.89
C VAL A 203 17.39 -2.23 -6.08
N GLY A 204 16.11 -2.61 -6.06
CA GLY A 204 15.69 -4.00 -6.17
C GLY A 204 16.02 -4.63 -7.54
N GLY A 205 16.02 -3.83 -8.61
CA GLY A 205 16.48 -4.28 -9.93
C GLY A 205 18.00 -4.50 -10.03
N SER A 206 18.78 -4.02 -9.05
CA SER A 206 20.25 -4.08 -9.09
C SER A 206 20.85 -5.09 -8.12
N ILE A 207 20.24 -5.35 -6.98
CA ILE A 207 20.81 -6.18 -5.91
C ILE A 207 19.83 -7.27 -5.44
N ASP A 208 20.34 -8.24 -4.68
CA ASP A 208 19.50 -9.10 -3.85
C ASP A 208 19.14 -8.37 -2.56
N VAL A 209 17.88 -7.94 -2.50
CA VAL A 209 17.37 -7.10 -1.39
C VAL A 209 17.30 -7.88 -0.10
N LEU A 210 16.86 -9.15 -0.13
CA LEU A 210 16.74 -9.95 1.08
C LEU A 210 18.10 -10.27 1.67
N GLU A 211 19.04 -10.74 0.83
CA GLU A 211 20.42 -11.00 1.26
C GLU A 211 21.07 -9.74 1.85
N PHE A 212 20.85 -8.58 1.24
CA PHE A 212 21.34 -7.30 1.77
C PHE A 212 20.83 -7.02 3.18
N TYR A 213 19.51 -7.13 3.43
CA TYR A 213 18.94 -6.84 4.74
C TYR A 213 19.30 -7.90 5.80
N GLU A 214 19.47 -9.17 5.43
CA GLU A 214 20.01 -10.19 6.32
C GLU A 214 21.43 -9.82 6.78
N GLN A 215 22.31 -9.49 5.84
CA GLN A 215 23.68 -9.09 6.17
C GLN A 215 23.72 -7.76 6.94
N LEU A 216 22.85 -6.80 6.61
CA LEU A 216 22.75 -5.54 7.33
C LEU A 216 22.30 -5.73 8.78
N ALA A 217 21.40 -6.69 9.02
CA ALA A 217 20.98 -7.05 10.38
C ALA A 217 22.13 -7.68 11.19
N GLU A 218 23.00 -8.48 10.55
CA GLU A 218 24.19 -9.05 11.17
C GLU A 218 25.23 -7.98 11.59
N GLU A 219 25.38 -6.93 10.79
CA GLU A 219 26.27 -5.79 11.12
C GLU A 219 25.75 -4.97 12.31
N GLY A 220 24.43 -4.94 12.53
CA GLY A 220 23.80 -4.31 13.69
C GLY A 220 24.10 -2.83 13.82
N ASP A 221 24.69 -2.42 14.95
CA ASP A 221 25.09 -1.03 15.25
C ASP A 221 26.47 -0.65 14.66
N ASP A 222 27.18 -1.59 14.05
CA ASP A 222 28.46 -1.36 13.37
C ASP A 222 28.30 -0.91 11.91
N VAL A 223 27.04 -0.80 11.39
CA VAL A 223 26.77 -0.36 10.02
C VAL A 223 27.37 1.01 9.74
N GLY A 224 28.15 1.11 8.66
CA GLY A 224 28.83 2.32 8.23
C GLY A 224 30.00 2.04 7.29
N PRO A 225 30.94 2.97 7.14
CA PRO A 225 32.03 2.86 6.16
C PRO A 225 32.93 1.61 6.32
N GLY A 226 33.00 1.05 7.52
CA GLY A 226 33.81 -0.14 7.85
C GLY A 226 33.08 -1.49 7.74
N SER A 227 31.75 -1.48 7.70
CA SER A 227 30.94 -2.68 7.64
C SER A 227 31.08 -3.45 6.32
N LYS A 228 30.69 -4.73 6.31
CA LYS A 228 30.69 -5.57 5.10
C LYS A 228 29.71 -5.04 4.08
N VAL A 229 28.50 -4.73 4.52
CA VAL A 229 27.39 -4.13 3.75
C VAL A 229 26.97 -2.81 4.39
N SER A 230 26.47 -1.88 3.58
CA SER A 230 25.84 -0.64 4.05
C SER A 230 25.00 -0.02 2.93
N PHE A 231 24.09 0.87 3.26
CA PHE A 231 23.33 1.62 2.25
C PHE A 231 24.29 2.41 1.34
N GLU A 232 25.33 3.06 1.87
CA GLU A 232 26.29 3.77 1.04
C GLU A 232 27.01 2.85 0.04
N LYS A 233 27.44 1.66 0.46
CA LYS A 233 28.21 0.77 -0.43
C LYS A 233 27.35 0.11 -1.51
N ASP A 234 26.19 -0.38 -1.11
CA ASP A 234 25.42 -1.30 -1.94
C ASP A 234 24.34 -0.57 -2.74
N PHE A 235 23.89 0.61 -2.27
CA PHE A 235 22.83 1.36 -2.95
C PHE A 235 23.36 2.55 -3.77
N LEU A 236 24.64 2.90 -3.66
CA LEU A 236 25.15 4.11 -4.33
C LEU A 236 24.98 4.05 -5.86
N GLU A 237 25.41 2.97 -6.50
CA GLU A 237 25.30 2.82 -7.96
C GLU A 237 23.84 2.84 -8.45
N PRO A 238 22.92 2.02 -7.92
CA PRO A 238 21.52 2.09 -8.33
C PRO A 238 20.86 3.44 -8.05
N VAL A 239 21.23 4.12 -6.96
CA VAL A 239 20.72 5.45 -6.63
C VAL A 239 21.26 6.51 -7.60
N GLU A 240 22.52 6.46 -8.00
CA GLU A 240 23.08 7.36 -9.03
C GLU A 240 22.39 7.16 -10.38
N LYS A 241 22.10 5.91 -10.78
CA LYS A 241 21.31 5.60 -11.98
C LYS A 241 19.88 6.16 -11.86
N MET A 242 19.24 5.99 -10.72
CA MET A 242 17.92 6.59 -10.43
C MET A 242 17.96 8.12 -10.55
N GLN A 243 18.98 8.77 -9.98
CA GLN A 243 19.15 10.22 -10.07
C GLN A 243 19.36 10.68 -11.52
N LEU A 244 20.13 9.93 -12.32
CA LEU A 244 20.29 10.19 -13.75
C LEU A 244 18.92 10.17 -14.46
N LEU A 245 18.11 9.12 -14.27
CA LEU A 245 16.77 9.03 -14.85
C LEU A 245 15.87 10.19 -14.38
N ALA A 246 15.86 10.47 -13.09
CA ALA A 246 15.03 11.52 -12.50
C ALA A 246 15.39 12.92 -13.03
N LYS A 247 16.68 13.19 -13.24
CA LYS A 247 17.18 14.48 -13.68
C LYS A 247 17.04 14.71 -15.17
N GLU A 248 17.41 13.69 -15.99
CA GLU A 248 17.57 13.86 -17.42
C GLU A 248 16.33 13.42 -18.24
N TYR A 249 15.50 12.53 -17.68
CA TYR A 249 14.46 11.81 -18.42
C TYR A 249 13.05 11.95 -17.87
N THR A 250 12.82 12.95 -17.02
CA THR A 250 11.46 13.29 -16.54
C THR A 250 10.96 14.60 -17.14
N GLN A 251 9.64 14.80 -17.08
CA GLN A 251 9.04 16.08 -17.47
C GLN A 251 9.49 17.21 -16.55
N GLN A 252 9.45 18.44 -17.07
CA GLN A 252 9.73 19.63 -16.27
C GLN A 252 8.74 19.77 -15.12
N GLY A 253 9.26 20.11 -13.92
CA GLY A 253 8.45 20.36 -12.73
C GLY A 253 8.00 19.08 -12.00
N ALA A 254 8.67 17.94 -12.17
CA ALA A 254 8.39 16.67 -11.51
C ALA A 254 8.25 16.81 -9.98
N GLY A 255 9.09 17.65 -9.34
CA GLY A 255 9.04 17.90 -7.89
C GLY A 255 7.76 18.59 -7.38
N SER A 256 6.92 19.11 -8.26
CA SER A 256 5.64 19.75 -7.91
C SER A 256 4.42 18.99 -8.41
N ARG A 257 4.59 17.82 -9.01
CA ARG A 257 3.51 16.98 -9.53
C ARG A 257 3.21 15.88 -8.52
N GLY A 258 1.94 15.76 -8.14
CA GLY A 258 1.41 14.68 -7.31
C GLY A 258 0.85 13.53 -8.14
N TYR A 259 0.59 12.42 -7.50
CA TYR A 259 0.13 11.17 -8.08
C TYR A 259 -1.13 11.31 -8.95
N ASP A 260 -2.19 11.94 -8.41
CA ASP A 260 -3.48 12.08 -9.12
C ASP A 260 -3.31 12.89 -10.42
N ALA A 261 -2.58 14.03 -10.34
CA ALA A 261 -2.28 14.84 -11.51
C ALA A 261 -1.38 14.12 -12.51
N GLY A 262 -0.48 13.28 -12.01
CA GLY A 262 0.41 12.45 -12.81
C GLY A 262 -0.33 11.40 -13.64
N ASN A 263 -1.27 10.69 -13.04
CA ASN A 263 -2.11 9.71 -13.74
C ASN A 263 -2.92 10.36 -14.87
N VAL A 264 -3.49 11.54 -14.61
CA VAL A 264 -4.21 12.31 -15.64
C VAL A 264 -3.30 12.74 -16.79
N ALA A 265 -2.10 13.21 -16.48
CA ALA A 265 -1.14 13.67 -17.49
C ALA A 265 -0.59 12.50 -18.32
N PHE A 266 -0.23 11.40 -17.67
CA PHE A 266 0.19 10.17 -18.34
C PHE A 266 -0.91 9.61 -19.25
N ALA A 267 -2.15 9.58 -18.78
CA ALA A 267 -3.32 9.18 -19.59
C ALA A 267 -3.51 10.02 -20.84
N LYS A 268 -3.03 11.26 -20.85
CA LYS A 268 -3.04 12.18 -22.02
C LYS A 268 -1.80 12.03 -22.91
N GLY A 269 -0.88 11.13 -22.60
CA GLY A 269 0.36 10.92 -23.36
C GLY A 269 1.43 11.98 -23.10
N GLU A 270 1.40 12.69 -21.96
CA GLU A 270 2.44 13.67 -21.59
C GLU A 270 3.76 13.00 -21.15
N GLY A 271 3.77 11.68 -20.99
CA GLY A 271 4.94 10.84 -20.75
C GLY A 271 4.75 9.46 -21.33
N ALA A 272 5.84 8.79 -21.69
CA ALA A 272 5.80 7.47 -22.29
C ALA A 272 5.79 6.33 -21.27
N MET A 273 6.44 6.54 -20.13
CA MET A 273 6.58 5.56 -19.03
C MET A 273 6.20 6.16 -17.68
N LEU A 274 5.77 5.29 -16.76
CA LEU A 274 5.41 5.64 -15.38
C LEU A 274 5.94 4.58 -14.43
N LEU A 275 6.71 4.97 -13.42
CA LEU A 275 7.20 4.05 -12.39
C LEU A 275 6.16 3.93 -11.28
N GLN A 276 5.19 3.05 -11.52
CA GLN A 276 4.06 2.76 -10.62
C GLN A 276 3.66 1.27 -10.77
N GLY A 277 2.61 0.85 -10.10
CA GLY A 277 2.07 -0.49 -10.25
C GLY A 277 0.64 -0.49 -10.80
N PRO A 278 0.02 -1.67 -10.93
CA PRO A 278 -1.33 -1.85 -11.48
C PRO A 278 -2.42 -1.01 -10.80
N TRP A 279 -2.23 -0.58 -9.56
CA TRP A 279 -3.13 0.36 -8.87
C TRP A 279 -3.33 1.67 -9.64
N ALA A 280 -2.39 2.06 -10.50
CA ALA A 280 -2.52 3.27 -11.32
C ALA A 280 -3.45 3.06 -12.53
N PHE A 281 -3.72 1.83 -12.95
CA PHE A 281 -4.51 1.56 -14.16
C PHE A 281 -5.94 2.05 -14.05
N SER A 282 -6.60 1.87 -12.90
CA SER A 282 -7.95 2.36 -12.67
C SER A 282 -8.00 3.90 -12.70
N GLU A 283 -6.99 4.56 -12.14
CA GLU A 283 -6.89 6.02 -12.16
C GLU A 283 -6.62 6.58 -13.56
N ILE A 284 -5.75 5.91 -14.32
CA ILE A 284 -5.48 6.25 -15.73
C ILE A 284 -6.74 6.08 -16.58
N ALA A 285 -7.48 4.97 -16.39
CA ALA A 285 -8.69 4.66 -17.13
C ALA A 285 -9.83 5.68 -16.90
N LYS A 286 -9.89 6.36 -15.76
CA LYS A 286 -10.84 7.46 -15.53
C LYS A 286 -10.69 8.60 -16.54
N THR A 287 -9.47 8.81 -17.06
CA THR A 287 -9.18 9.87 -18.05
C THR A 287 -9.17 9.33 -19.48
N SER A 288 -8.61 8.14 -19.69
CA SER A 288 -8.46 7.51 -21.01
C SER A 288 -8.74 6.01 -20.89
N PRO A 289 -10.02 5.59 -20.95
CA PRO A 289 -10.40 4.19 -20.71
C PRO A 289 -9.88 3.23 -21.80
N ASP A 290 -9.63 3.74 -23.00
CA ASP A 290 -9.17 2.94 -24.14
C ASP A 290 -7.63 2.98 -24.33
N LEU A 291 -6.89 3.58 -23.38
CA LEU A 291 -5.43 3.67 -23.48
C LEU A 291 -4.80 2.29 -23.34
N GLU A 292 -4.08 1.86 -24.37
CA GLU A 292 -3.34 0.61 -24.35
C GLU A 292 -2.05 0.76 -23.55
N LEU A 293 -1.93 -0.05 -22.51
CA LEU A 293 -0.80 -0.06 -21.59
C LEU A 293 -0.10 -1.42 -21.61
N GLY A 294 1.19 -1.41 -21.35
CA GLY A 294 1.96 -2.59 -21.06
C GLY A 294 2.84 -2.37 -19.84
N THR A 295 3.54 -3.44 -19.42
CA THR A 295 4.47 -3.40 -18.31
C THR A 295 5.75 -4.13 -18.64
N PHE A 296 6.85 -3.74 -17.99
CA PHE A 296 8.13 -4.45 -18.07
C PHE A 296 8.97 -4.16 -16.82
N PRO A 297 9.85 -5.09 -16.39
CA PRO A 297 10.81 -4.83 -15.31
C PRO A 297 11.75 -3.67 -15.66
N LEU A 298 12.02 -2.76 -14.70
CA LEU A 298 13.01 -1.70 -14.92
C LEU A 298 14.42 -2.32 -15.05
N PRO A 299 15.08 -2.25 -16.20
CA PRO A 299 16.42 -2.83 -16.36
C PRO A 299 17.46 -1.89 -15.71
N MET A 300 18.11 -2.38 -14.67
CA MET A 300 19.13 -1.62 -13.93
C MET A 300 20.55 -2.13 -14.14
N THR A 301 20.70 -3.27 -14.84
CA THR A 301 21.98 -3.93 -15.17
C THR A 301 22.12 -4.12 -16.68
N GLU A 302 23.28 -4.62 -17.13
CA GLU A 302 23.51 -4.96 -18.53
C GLU A 302 23.18 -6.42 -18.85
N ASP A 303 22.77 -7.23 -17.86
CA ASP A 303 22.39 -8.62 -18.08
C ASP A 303 20.87 -8.78 -18.04
N PRO A 304 20.22 -9.19 -19.16
CA PRO A 304 18.78 -9.47 -19.16
C PRO A 304 18.36 -10.56 -18.15
N ALA A 305 19.27 -11.42 -17.70
CA ALA A 305 18.97 -12.44 -16.69
C ALA A 305 18.73 -11.85 -15.30
N ASP A 306 19.15 -10.61 -15.06
CA ASP A 306 18.91 -9.90 -13.78
C ASP A 306 17.52 -9.26 -13.69
N LEU A 307 16.76 -9.26 -14.78
CA LEU A 307 15.42 -8.66 -14.80
C LEU A 307 14.50 -9.33 -13.79
N LYS A 308 13.96 -8.54 -12.89
CA LYS A 308 13.08 -8.96 -11.79
C LYS A 308 11.92 -8.00 -11.62
N VAL A 309 10.80 -8.52 -11.12
CA VAL A 309 9.60 -7.75 -10.82
C VAL A 309 9.49 -7.52 -9.31
N ARG A 310 9.16 -6.30 -8.92
CA ARG A 310 8.83 -6.01 -7.53
C ARG A 310 7.52 -6.70 -7.15
N VAL A 311 7.52 -7.51 -6.10
CA VAL A 311 6.32 -8.17 -5.56
C VAL A 311 6.21 -7.87 -4.09
N ASN A 312 5.08 -7.35 -3.67
CA ASN A 312 4.79 -7.05 -2.27
C ASN A 312 3.45 -7.66 -1.85
N MET A 313 3.39 -8.04 -0.59
CA MET A 313 2.12 -8.20 0.09
C MET A 313 1.42 -6.83 0.12
N ASP A 314 0.33 -6.69 -0.62
CA ASP A 314 -0.39 -5.42 -0.72
C ASP A 314 -1.35 -5.23 0.44
N LEU A 315 -2.33 -6.13 0.57
CA LEU A 315 -3.31 -6.10 1.64
C LEU A 315 -3.32 -7.39 2.44
N VAL A 316 -3.43 -7.25 3.75
CA VAL A 316 -3.67 -8.35 4.69
C VAL A 316 -4.90 -8.08 5.54
N THR A 317 -5.63 -9.15 5.86
CA THR A 317 -6.76 -9.11 6.78
C THR A 317 -6.32 -9.57 8.15
N MET A 318 -6.72 -8.85 9.18
CA MET A 318 -6.30 -9.08 10.58
C MET A 318 -7.44 -8.76 11.53
N ILE A 319 -7.55 -9.53 12.62
CA ILE A 319 -8.49 -9.27 13.71
C ILE A 319 -7.68 -8.97 14.98
N PRO A 320 -7.81 -7.78 15.60
CA PRO A 320 -7.18 -7.49 16.87
C PRO A 320 -7.59 -8.46 17.99
N GLU A 321 -6.65 -8.80 18.87
CA GLU A 321 -6.93 -9.66 20.03
C GLU A 321 -8.03 -9.05 20.93
N GLU A 322 -8.03 -7.71 21.06
CA GLU A 322 -8.98 -6.93 21.86
C GLU A 322 -10.19 -6.40 21.04
N ALA A 323 -10.53 -7.03 19.90
CA ALA A 323 -11.72 -6.69 19.13
C ALA A 323 -12.97 -6.76 20.01
N ALA A 324 -13.82 -5.74 19.91
CA ALA A 324 -15.04 -5.66 20.73
C ALA A 324 -16.12 -6.65 20.24
N ASN A 325 -16.21 -6.87 18.93
CA ASN A 325 -17.10 -7.84 18.28
C ASN A 325 -16.30 -8.84 17.43
N PRO A 326 -15.59 -9.81 18.04
CA PRO A 326 -14.80 -10.77 17.29
C PRO A 326 -15.65 -11.71 16.43
N ASP A 327 -16.83 -12.10 16.87
CA ASP A 327 -17.70 -13.04 16.14
C ASP A 327 -18.15 -12.41 14.81
N GLY A 328 -18.60 -11.16 14.84
CA GLY A 328 -18.94 -10.41 13.62
C GLY A 328 -17.72 -10.11 12.74
N ALA A 329 -16.53 -9.93 13.34
CA ALA A 329 -15.30 -9.76 12.58
C ALA A 329 -14.90 -11.04 11.83
N PHE A 330 -15.03 -12.21 12.45
CA PHE A 330 -14.80 -13.50 11.78
C PHE A 330 -15.83 -13.75 10.67
N ASP A 331 -17.11 -13.48 10.92
CA ASP A 331 -18.17 -13.65 9.90
C ASP A 331 -17.91 -12.76 8.67
N PHE A 332 -17.59 -11.49 8.87
CA PHE A 332 -17.25 -10.59 7.78
C PHE A 332 -15.92 -10.95 7.10
N LEU A 333 -14.94 -11.49 7.83
CA LEU A 333 -13.70 -12.00 7.24
C LEU A 333 -14.00 -13.13 6.26
N GLU A 334 -14.80 -14.14 6.63
CA GLU A 334 -15.17 -15.25 5.73
C GLU A 334 -15.91 -14.73 4.48
N PHE A 335 -16.79 -13.76 4.63
CA PHE A 335 -17.45 -13.11 3.50
C PHE A 335 -16.48 -12.40 2.55
N LEU A 336 -15.45 -11.73 3.08
CA LEU A 336 -14.41 -11.10 2.26
C LEU A 336 -13.62 -12.12 1.42
N PHE A 337 -13.44 -13.34 1.95
CA PHE A 337 -12.67 -14.40 1.30
C PHE A 337 -13.52 -15.35 0.43
N GLU A 338 -14.82 -15.07 0.23
CA GLU A 338 -15.60 -15.78 -0.77
C GLU A 338 -14.89 -15.70 -2.14
N PRO A 339 -14.76 -16.81 -2.89
CA PRO A 339 -13.98 -16.85 -4.14
C PRO A 339 -14.37 -15.78 -5.15
N GLU A 340 -15.68 -15.50 -5.28
CA GLU A 340 -16.20 -14.50 -6.21
C GLU A 340 -15.77 -13.09 -5.83
N ARG A 341 -15.59 -12.80 -4.54
CA ARG A 341 -15.18 -11.48 -4.04
C ARG A 341 -13.69 -11.26 -4.21
N ILE A 342 -12.87 -12.26 -3.88
CA ILE A 342 -11.43 -12.23 -4.14
C ILE A 342 -11.18 -12.06 -5.63
N GLN A 343 -11.89 -12.79 -6.49
CA GLN A 343 -11.78 -12.63 -7.94
C GLN A 343 -12.19 -11.23 -8.40
N ALA A 344 -13.35 -10.73 -7.96
CA ALA A 344 -13.83 -9.39 -8.31
C ALA A 344 -12.85 -8.30 -7.85
N TYR A 345 -12.25 -8.43 -6.65
CA TYR A 345 -11.21 -7.52 -6.18
C TYR A 345 -9.99 -7.56 -7.11
N ASN A 346 -9.47 -8.74 -7.40
CA ASN A 346 -8.30 -8.92 -8.26
C ASN A 346 -8.54 -8.36 -9.67
N GLU A 347 -9.72 -8.56 -10.24
CA GLU A 347 -10.10 -7.98 -11.54
C GLU A 347 -10.18 -6.46 -11.49
N SER A 348 -10.75 -5.89 -10.42
CA SER A 348 -10.92 -4.44 -10.27
C SER A 348 -9.61 -3.70 -10.00
N GLN A 349 -8.69 -4.32 -9.25
CA GLN A 349 -7.42 -3.74 -8.81
C GLN A 349 -6.20 -4.30 -9.56
N LEU A 350 -6.41 -5.27 -10.46
CA LEU A 350 -5.37 -5.95 -11.23
C LEU A 350 -4.27 -6.57 -10.35
N GLY A 351 -4.68 -7.20 -9.24
CA GLY A 351 -3.82 -8.13 -8.52
C GLY A 351 -3.50 -9.31 -9.44
N PHE A 352 -2.30 -9.38 -10.00
CA PHE A 352 -1.94 -10.47 -10.91
C PHE A 352 -1.45 -11.73 -10.17
N VAL A 353 -1.21 -11.63 -8.89
CA VAL A 353 -0.86 -12.76 -8.03
C VAL A 353 -2.09 -13.13 -7.20
N PRO A 354 -2.76 -14.25 -7.51
CA PRO A 354 -3.87 -14.70 -6.69
C PRO A 354 -3.38 -15.09 -5.30
N THR A 355 -4.09 -14.68 -4.27
CA THR A 355 -3.79 -15.04 -2.88
C THR A 355 -4.38 -16.39 -2.50
N THR A 356 -5.41 -16.80 -3.20
CA THR A 356 -6.07 -18.10 -3.03
C THR A 356 -5.73 -19.06 -4.17
N THR A 357 -6.09 -20.32 -4.04
CA THR A 357 -5.81 -21.40 -5.00
C THR A 357 -6.62 -21.30 -6.32
N GLY A 358 -7.10 -20.13 -6.67
CA GLY A 358 -7.80 -19.84 -7.92
C GLY A 358 -6.88 -19.52 -9.10
N GLU A 359 -7.47 -19.29 -10.29
CA GLU A 359 -6.74 -18.85 -11.47
C GLU A 359 -6.38 -17.35 -11.36
N ALA A 360 -5.18 -16.99 -11.82
CA ALA A 360 -4.78 -15.60 -11.93
C ALA A 360 -5.62 -14.87 -12.99
N PRO A 361 -6.02 -13.61 -12.77
CA PRO A 361 -6.67 -12.82 -13.81
C PRO A 361 -5.73 -12.65 -14.99
N SER A 362 -6.23 -12.94 -16.19
CA SER A 362 -5.50 -12.73 -17.44
C SER A 362 -5.75 -11.32 -17.94
N ASP A 363 -4.88 -10.39 -17.57
CA ASP A 363 -4.91 -9.02 -18.11
C ASP A 363 -3.67 -8.76 -18.96
N PRO A 364 -3.83 -8.38 -20.26
CA PRO A 364 -2.70 -8.15 -21.15
C PRO A 364 -1.77 -7.03 -20.68
N ARG A 365 -2.25 -6.09 -19.88
CA ARG A 365 -1.44 -4.96 -19.37
C ARG A 365 -0.36 -5.42 -18.39
N VAL A 366 -0.60 -6.49 -17.63
CA VAL A 366 0.37 -7.06 -16.68
C VAL A 366 1.19 -8.22 -17.26
N ALA A 367 0.93 -8.65 -18.49
CA ALA A 367 1.60 -9.80 -19.11
C ALA A 367 3.13 -9.69 -19.10
N GLY A 368 3.68 -8.48 -19.23
CA GLY A 368 5.12 -8.22 -19.16
C GLY A 368 5.75 -8.42 -17.78
N MET A 369 4.95 -8.64 -16.73
CA MET A 369 5.43 -8.95 -15.38
C MET A 369 5.18 -10.42 -15.01
N VAL A 370 4.09 -11.00 -15.49
CA VAL A 370 3.65 -12.35 -15.07
C VAL A 370 4.71 -13.40 -15.34
N ALA A 371 5.37 -13.35 -16.50
CA ALA A 371 6.40 -14.32 -16.87
C ALA A 371 7.61 -14.31 -15.91
N TYR A 372 7.98 -13.16 -15.38
CA TYR A 372 9.05 -13.05 -14.38
C TYR A 372 8.60 -13.59 -13.02
N TYR A 373 7.38 -13.31 -12.62
CA TYR A 373 6.81 -13.86 -11.41
C TYR A 373 6.75 -15.40 -11.44
N GLU A 374 6.28 -15.99 -12.53
CA GLU A 374 6.20 -17.45 -12.72
C GLU A 374 7.58 -18.13 -12.69
N GLN A 375 8.63 -17.41 -13.05
CA GLN A 375 10.02 -17.89 -12.98
C GLN A 375 10.69 -17.66 -11.64
N GLY A 376 9.99 -17.02 -10.68
CA GLY A 376 10.56 -16.64 -9.38
C GLY A 376 11.53 -15.44 -9.48
N ALA A 377 11.59 -14.75 -10.61
CA ALA A 377 12.42 -13.56 -10.83
C ALA A 377 11.72 -12.33 -10.19
N VAL A 378 11.71 -12.30 -8.86
CA VAL A 378 11.00 -11.29 -8.07
C VAL A 378 11.91 -10.73 -6.96
N TYR A 379 11.56 -9.53 -6.48
CA TYR A 379 12.17 -8.93 -5.30
C TYR A 379 11.14 -8.16 -4.49
N GLN A 380 11.45 -7.95 -3.22
CA GLN A 380 10.66 -7.05 -2.37
C GLN A 380 11.29 -5.66 -2.39
N GLY A 381 10.45 -4.63 -2.40
CA GLY A 381 10.95 -3.27 -2.40
C GLY A 381 11.73 -2.95 -1.10
N PRO A 382 12.95 -2.42 -1.16
CA PRO A 382 13.72 -2.07 0.04
C PRO A 382 13.01 -1.07 0.94
N GLY A 383 12.14 -0.24 0.40
CA GLY A 383 11.38 0.74 1.16
C GLY A 383 10.43 0.14 2.20
N VAL A 384 9.92 -1.09 1.97
CA VAL A 384 9.03 -1.76 2.94
C VAL A 384 9.79 -2.50 4.03
N LEU A 385 11.07 -2.81 3.83
CA LEU A 385 11.93 -3.51 4.78
C LEU A 385 12.60 -2.56 5.79
N ASN A 386 12.62 -1.27 5.51
CA ASN A 386 13.16 -0.28 6.45
C ASN A 386 12.19 -0.01 7.60
N PRO A 387 12.71 0.04 8.85
CA PRO A 387 11.92 0.51 9.99
C PRO A 387 11.34 1.90 9.74
N ARG A 388 10.10 2.15 10.15
CA ARG A 388 9.44 3.47 10.01
C ARG A 388 10.26 4.64 10.60
N ALA A 389 11.09 4.36 11.60
CA ALA A 389 11.94 5.37 12.21
C ALA A 389 13.06 5.85 11.26
N ILE A 390 13.31 5.14 10.17
CA ILE A 390 14.12 5.57 9.03
C ILE A 390 13.14 6.15 7.99
N PRO A 391 13.10 7.45 7.76
CA PRO A 391 12.12 8.09 6.88
C PRO A 391 12.48 7.87 5.40
N THR A 392 12.45 6.62 4.93
CA THR A 392 12.92 6.19 3.60
C THR A 392 12.20 6.95 2.47
N GLU A 393 10.90 7.20 2.60
CA GLU A 393 10.16 8.01 1.61
C GLU A 393 10.74 9.42 1.46
N ASN A 394 11.11 10.06 2.57
CA ASN A 394 11.69 11.39 2.54
C ASN A 394 13.11 11.37 1.95
N TYR A 395 13.89 10.33 2.24
CA TYR A 395 15.21 10.14 1.65
C TYR A 395 15.13 9.88 0.15
N SER A 396 14.23 9.01 -0.27
CA SER A 396 13.98 8.72 -1.69
C SER A 396 13.54 9.97 -2.45
N GLN A 397 12.63 10.76 -1.86
CA GLN A 397 12.21 12.03 -2.45
C GLN A 397 13.38 13.04 -2.54
N ALA A 398 14.20 13.13 -1.50
CA ALA A 398 15.38 14.01 -1.50
C ALA A 398 16.39 13.60 -2.58
N LEU A 399 16.60 12.29 -2.77
CA LEU A 399 17.48 11.74 -3.80
C LEU A 399 16.99 12.10 -5.22
N VAL A 400 15.71 11.85 -5.55
CA VAL A 400 15.17 12.19 -6.88
C VAL A 400 15.10 13.70 -7.12
N LEU A 401 15.10 14.52 -6.07
CA LEU A 401 15.20 15.98 -6.14
C LEU A 401 16.64 16.49 -6.19
N GLY A 402 17.63 15.59 -6.21
CA GLY A 402 19.04 15.89 -6.47
C GLY A 402 19.89 16.15 -5.23
N GLN A 403 19.48 15.70 -4.03
CA GLN A 403 20.42 15.65 -2.90
C GLN A 403 21.55 14.66 -3.17
N ASP A 404 22.71 14.92 -2.62
CA ASP A 404 23.88 14.06 -2.78
C ASP A 404 23.61 12.64 -2.28
N ALA A 405 23.82 11.66 -3.16
CA ALA A 405 23.50 10.26 -2.88
C ALA A 405 24.31 9.71 -1.70
N THR A 406 25.59 10.01 -1.67
CA THR A 406 26.51 9.56 -0.62
C THR A 406 26.08 10.10 0.75
N ASP A 407 25.72 11.37 0.84
CA ASP A 407 25.31 12.01 2.10
C ASP A 407 23.98 11.42 2.62
N VAL A 408 23.04 11.18 1.73
CA VAL A 408 21.74 10.59 2.11
C VAL A 408 21.93 9.14 2.56
N LEU A 409 22.66 8.32 1.79
CA LEU A 409 22.88 6.91 2.11
C LEU A 409 23.70 6.74 3.41
N ARG A 410 24.68 7.59 3.68
CA ARG A 410 25.37 7.63 4.99
C ARG A 410 24.44 7.99 6.13
N THR A 411 23.44 8.83 5.87
CA THR A 411 22.44 9.15 6.88
C THR A 411 21.56 7.94 7.16
N MET A 412 21.21 7.15 6.12
CA MET A 412 20.50 5.90 6.29
C MET A 412 21.32 4.88 7.10
N ASP A 413 22.64 4.76 6.84
CA ASP A 413 23.54 3.91 7.63
C ASP A 413 23.53 4.32 9.10
N ALA A 414 23.67 5.62 9.39
CA ALA A 414 23.65 6.13 10.75
C ALA A 414 22.31 5.92 11.46
N ASP A 415 21.20 6.06 10.73
CA ASP A 415 19.86 5.79 11.27
C ASP A 415 19.66 4.30 11.55
N TRP A 416 20.15 3.43 10.67
CA TRP A 416 20.11 1.99 10.89
C TRP A 416 20.91 1.61 12.12
N ALA A 417 22.18 1.99 12.19
CA ALA A 417 23.06 1.70 13.32
C ALA A 417 22.45 2.16 14.67
N ARG A 418 21.80 3.33 14.68
CA ARG A 418 21.11 3.86 15.86
C ARG A 418 19.88 3.04 16.28
N LEU A 419 19.25 2.31 15.35
CA LEU A 419 17.99 1.61 15.56
C LEU A 419 18.16 0.07 15.61
N ALA A 420 19.30 -0.44 15.16
CA ALA A 420 19.57 -1.87 15.00
C ALA A 420 19.27 -2.70 16.28
N PHE A 421 19.64 -2.17 17.45
CA PHE A 421 19.39 -2.83 18.73
C PHE A 421 17.90 -2.96 19.11
N ARG A 422 17.00 -2.29 18.38
CA ARG A 422 15.55 -2.32 18.60
C ARG A 422 14.80 -3.21 17.59
N GLN A 423 15.53 -3.76 16.63
CA GLN A 423 14.96 -4.57 15.57
C GLN A 423 15.29 -6.04 15.88
N PRO A 424 14.29 -6.95 15.98
CA PRO A 424 14.58 -8.36 15.88
C PRO A 424 15.16 -8.62 14.48
N ALA A 425 16.21 -9.43 14.40
CA ALA A 425 16.72 -9.85 13.10
C ALA A 425 15.60 -10.52 12.30
N VAL A 426 15.50 -10.21 11.00
CA VAL A 426 14.56 -10.87 10.10
C VAL A 426 14.83 -12.39 10.20
N GLY A 427 13.83 -13.18 10.64
CA GLY A 427 13.97 -14.62 10.82
C GLY A 427 14.61 -15.10 12.15
N SER A 428 14.83 -14.22 13.14
CA SER A 428 15.38 -14.66 14.43
C SER A 428 14.30 -15.13 15.41
N GLU A 429 14.55 -16.24 16.12
CA GLU A 429 13.73 -16.80 17.20
C GLU A 429 13.58 -15.88 18.45
N GLU A 430 14.18 -14.67 18.45
CA GLU A 430 14.20 -13.76 19.61
C GLU A 430 13.03 -12.74 19.63
N ALA A 431 12.15 -12.74 18.64
CA ALA A 431 11.02 -11.79 18.58
C ALA A 431 9.92 -12.01 19.65
N GLY A 432 10.04 -13.03 20.49
CA GLY A 432 9.05 -13.48 21.48
C GLY A 432 9.43 -13.27 22.96
N ARG A 433 10.33 -12.34 23.32
CA ARG A 433 10.64 -12.06 24.75
C ARG A 433 10.39 -10.62 25.15
#